data_9697b26524b3fc359c1cdf834cdbec44
#
_entry.id   9697b26524b3fc359c1cdf834cdbec44
#
_cell.length_a   1.000
_cell.length_b   1.000
_cell.length_c   1.000
_cell.angle_alpha   90.00
_cell.angle_beta   90.00
_cell.angle_gamma   90.00
#
_symmetry.space_group_name_H-M   'P 1'
#
loop_
_entity.id
_entity.type
_entity.pdbx_description
1 polymer ?
#
loop_
_entity_poly.entity_id
_entity_poly.type
_entity_poly.pdbx_seq_one_letter_code
_entity_poly.pdbx_strand_id
1 'polypeptide(L)'
;MKRVFALVLTLATALGLAACNSGGGESGENVVRIGIFEPATGDNGAGGKQEMLGMQYANKETPTVDIGGTTYTVELVYADNGSDPAKAPTAAAELVSKDVSVVLGSYGSTVSLAGGPVFGEAGVPAIGVGCTNPQITAGNGYYFRICFLDPFQGTVLANFAQEKFSAKKAYCLGELGNEYDQGLINYFEQAFDGTVEKDSFPTNTSDFTTYLNKAVNEDAD
;
A
#
# COMPACT_ATOMS: atom_id res chain seq x y z
N MET A 1 10.17 63.72 33.94
CA MET A 1 10.65 62.39 33.53
C MET A 1 9.55 61.34 33.36
N LYS A 2 8.54 61.24 34.21
CA LYS A 2 7.48 60.19 34.12
C LYS A 2 6.54 60.31 32.89
N ARG A 3 6.33 61.52 32.34
CA ARG A 3 5.42 61.76 31.20
C ARG A 3 6.09 61.52 29.83
N VAL A 4 7.42 61.56 29.73
CA VAL A 4 8.16 61.28 28.49
C VAL A 4 8.32 59.80 28.27
N PHE A 5 8.42 59.01 29.36
CA PHE A 5 8.48 57.54 29.27
C PHE A 5 7.16 56.91 28.79
N ALA A 6 6.00 57.49 29.15
CA ALA A 6 4.68 56.97 28.71
C ALA A 6 4.45 57.20 27.18
N LEU A 7 5.01 58.30 26.62
CA LEU A 7 4.85 58.62 25.20
C LEU A 7 5.73 57.77 24.31
N VAL A 8 6.91 57.39 24.79
CA VAL A 8 7.84 56.51 24.04
C VAL A 8 7.34 55.07 24.02
N LEU A 9 6.66 54.59 25.10
CA LEU A 9 6.11 53.25 25.18
C LEU A 9 4.87 53.06 24.29
N THR A 10 4.02 54.10 24.15
CA THR A 10 2.85 54.10 23.26
C THR A 10 3.23 54.16 21.77
N LEU A 11 4.34 54.79 21.41
CA LEU A 11 4.82 54.87 20.03
C LEU A 11 5.47 53.54 19.60
N ALA A 12 6.12 52.84 20.53
CA ALA A 12 6.72 51.51 20.25
C ALA A 12 5.68 50.41 20.03
N THR A 13 4.51 50.48 20.72
CA THR A 13 3.41 49.54 20.51
C THR A 13 2.62 49.79 19.22
N ALA A 14 2.58 51.03 18.72
CA ALA A 14 1.90 51.35 17.46
C ALA A 14 2.72 50.91 16.23
N LEU A 15 4.06 50.86 16.32
CA LEU A 15 4.92 50.34 15.24
C LEU A 15 4.96 48.81 15.19
N GLY A 16 4.67 48.13 16.30
CA GLY A 16 4.63 46.64 16.35
C GLY A 16 3.41 46.03 15.67
N LEU A 17 2.29 46.77 15.54
CA LEU A 17 1.05 46.30 14.91
C LEU A 17 1.02 46.50 13.38
N ALA A 18 1.91 47.34 12.83
CA ALA A 18 2.00 47.55 11.39
C ALA A 18 2.93 46.55 10.68
N ALA A 19 3.75 45.80 11.43
CA ALA A 19 4.67 44.79 10.86
C ALA A 19 4.05 43.41 10.59
N CYS A 20 2.79 43.18 11.01
CA CYS A 20 2.12 41.91 10.77
C CYS A 20 1.19 41.87 9.54
N ASN A 21 1.15 42.94 8.73
CA ASN A 21 0.25 42.99 7.57
C ASN A 21 0.99 43.14 6.21
N SER A 22 2.27 42.77 6.14
CA SER A 22 2.98 42.53 4.89
C SER A 22 3.42 41.06 4.82
N GLY A 23 2.49 40.15 5.13
CA GLY A 23 2.55 38.78 4.65
C GLY A 23 2.25 38.85 3.16
N GLY A 24 3.30 38.99 2.33
CA GLY A 24 3.21 38.57 0.94
C GLY A 24 2.73 37.12 1.00
N GLY A 25 1.49 36.86 0.53
CA GLY A 25 1.07 35.52 0.28
C GLY A 25 2.08 34.93 -0.68
N GLU A 26 2.96 34.07 -0.20
CA GLU A 26 3.39 32.98 -1.03
C GLU A 26 2.07 32.35 -1.50
N SER A 27 1.77 32.53 -2.77
CA SER A 27 0.79 31.70 -3.43
C SER A 27 1.34 30.29 -3.30
N GLY A 28 0.99 29.62 -2.19
CA GLY A 28 1.31 28.21 -2.01
C GLY A 28 0.83 27.54 -3.27
N GLU A 29 1.75 26.93 -3.98
CA GLU A 29 1.43 26.19 -5.18
C GLU A 29 0.29 25.23 -4.82
N ASN A 30 -0.85 25.32 -5.53
CA ASN A 30 -1.96 24.44 -5.28
C ASN A 30 -1.53 23.03 -5.68
N VAL A 31 -1.15 22.22 -4.71
CA VAL A 31 -0.62 20.86 -4.91
C VAL A 31 -1.46 19.85 -4.15
N VAL A 32 -1.83 18.76 -4.82
CA VAL A 32 -2.34 17.54 -4.20
C VAL A 32 -1.26 16.49 -4.25
N ARG A 33 -0.85 15.97 -3.09
CA ARG A 33 0.15 14.91 -3.00
C ARG A 33 -0.53 13.54 -2.93
N ILE A 34 -0.14 12.65 -3.84
CA ILE A 34 -0.53 11.24 -3.86
C ILE A 34 0.67 10.42 -3.41
N GLY A 35 0.53 9.72 -2.30
CA GLY A 35 1.55 8.80 -1.78
C GLY A 35 1.61 7.52 -2.61
N ILE A 36 2.80 7.07 -2.96
CA ILE A 36 3.06 5.82 -3.66
C ILE A 36 3.77 4.89 -2.68
N PHE A 37 3.01 3.94 -2.15
CA PHE A 37 3.45 2.96 -1.16
C PHE A 37 3.71 1.63 -1.85
N GLU A 38 4.86 1.51 -2.54
CA GLU A 38 5.17 0.34 -3.37
C GLU A 38 6.56 -0.23 -3.05
N PRO A 39 6.78 -1.54 -3.26
CA PRO A 39 8.12 -2.08 -3.23
C PRO A 39 8.88 -1.64 -4.49
N ALA A 40 9.83 -0.72 -4.36
CA ALA A 40 10.79 -0.41 -5.40
C ALA A 40 11.99 -1.38 -5.37
N THR A 41 12.20 -2.02 -4.22
CA THR A 41 13.26 -3.00 -3.95
C THR A 41 12.69 -4.26 -3.29
N GLY A 42 13.57 -5.26 -3.06
CA GLY A 42 13.19 -6.55 -2.46
C GLY A 42 12.53 -7.50 -3.47
N ASP A 43 11.99 -8.60 -2.97
CA ASP A 43 11.53 -9.74 -3.78
C ASP A 43 10.39 -9.38 -4.74
N ASN A 44 9.50 -8.50 -4.33
CA ASN A 44 8.39 -8.00 -5.13
C ASN A 44 8.70 -6.70 -5.89
N GLY A 45 9.95 -6.23 -5.88
CA GLY A 45 10.35 -4.96 -6.49
C GLY A 45 10.08 -4.87 -8.00
N ALA A 46 10.05 -5.99 -8.70
CA ALA A 46 9.69 -6.01 -10.14
C ALA A 46 8.20 -5.68 -10.35
N GLY A 47 7.30 -6.27 -9.55
CA GLY A 47 5.86 -6.03 -9.59
C GLY A 47 5.52 -4.60 -9.16
N GLY A 48 6.06 -4.14 -8.04
CA GLY A 48 5.83 -2.77 -7.56
C GLY A 48 6.28 -1.70 -8.56
N LYS A 49 7.41 -1.91 -9.26
CA LYS A 49 7.84 -1.01 -10.34
C LYS A 49 6.85 -0.93 -11.50
N GLN A 50 6.20 -2.04 -11.84
CA GLN A 50 5.16 -2.03 -12.90
C GLN A 50 3.93 -1.25 -12.45
N GLU A 51 3.48 -1.41 -11.21
CA GLU A 51 2.39 -0.60 -10.65
C GLU A 51 2.76 0.89 -10.63
N MET A 52 3.96 1.23 -10.16
CA MET A 52 4.46 2.61 -10.19
C MET A 52 4.50 3.22 -11.60
N LEU A 53 4.87 2.45 -12.62
CA LEU A 53 4.83 2.92 -14.00
C LEU A 53 3.41 3.27 -14.45
N GLY A 54 2.40 2.48 -14.06
CA GLY A 54 0.99 2.79 -14.31
C GLY A 54 0.56 4.10 -13.65
N MET A 55 0.94 4.31 -12.39
CA MET A 55 0.64 5.54 -11.65
C MET A 55 1.34 6.75 -12.26
N GLN A 56 2.60 6.62 -12.66
CA GLN A 56 3.36 7.67 -13.36
C GLN A 56 2.75 8.02 -14.71
N TYR A 57 2.30 7.01 -15.46
CA TYR A 57 1.63 7.22 -16.73
C TYR A 57 0.32 7.98 -16.54
N ALA A 58 -0.50 7.58 -15.58
CA ALA A 58 -1.74 8.28 -15.26
C ALA A 58 -1.50 9.75 -14.86
N ASN A 59 -0.50 10.01 -14.02
CA ASN A 59 -0.13 11.37 -13.63
C ASN A 59 0.41 12.21 -14.80
N LYS A 60 1.13 11.58 -15.73
CA LYS A 60 1.61 12.24 -16.94
C LYS A 60 0.46 12.66 -17.86
N GLU A 61 -0.57 11.81 -18.01
CA GLU A 61 -1.75 12.10 -18.83
C GLU A 61 -2.69 13.11 -18.14
N THR A 62 -2.73 13.11 -16.80
CA THR A 62 -3.59 13.98 -15.99
C THR A 62 -2.79 14.60 -14.86
N PRO A 63 -1.92 15.60 -15.15
CA PRO A 63 -1.01 16.18 -14.16
C PRO A 63 -1.71 17.16 -13.20
N THR A 64 -2.97 17.47 -13.42
CA THR A 64 -3.74 18.41 -12.59
C THR A 64 -5.14 17.88 -12.30
N VAL A 65 -5.74 18.39 -11.22
CA VAL A 65 -7.11 18.08 -10.81
C VAL A 65 -7.82 19.36 -10.37
N ASP A 66 -9.09 19.51 -10.72
CA ASP A 66 -9.92 20.62 -10.26
C ASP A 66 -10.71 20.21 -9.02
N ILE A 67 -10.51 20.93 -7.92
CA ILE A 67 -11.21 20.71 -6.65
C ILE A 67 -11.88 22.02 -6.24
N GLY A 68 -13.21 22.02 -6.18
CA GLY A 68 -13.97 23.20 -5.77
C GLY A 68 -13.75 24.43 -6.65
N GLY A 69 -13.43 24.25 -7.94
CA GLY A 69 -13.16 25.33 -8.89
C GLY A 69 -11.70 25.85 -8.85
N THR A 70 -10.83 25.20 -8.09
CA THR A 70 -9.39 25.51 -8.04
C THR A 70 -8.63 24.36 -8.67
N THR A 71 -7.73 24.65 -9.60
CA THR A 71 -6.84 23.66 -10.22
C THR A 71 -5.62 23.41 -9.32
N TYR A 72 -5.34 22.15 -9.06
CA TYR A 72 -4.20 21.67 -8.29
C TYR A 72 -3.27 20.85 -9.18
N THR A 73 -1.97 21.02 -9.00
CA THR A 73 -0.97 20.12 -9.58
C THR A 73 -0.93 18.83 -8.76
N VAL A 74 -0.88 17.67 -9.44
CA VAL A 74 -0.73 16.36 -8.79
C VAL A 74 0.74 16.00 -8.68
N GLU A 75 1.22 15.85 -7.44
CA GLU A 75 2.58 15.41 -7.11
C GLU A 75 2.56 13.96 -6.61
N LEU A 76 3.41 13.09 -7.17
CA LEU A 76 3.60 11.73 -6.69
C LEU A 76 4.75 11.68 -5.67
N VAL A 77 4.46 11.21 -4.47
CA VAL A 77 5.41 11.12 -3.36
C VAL A 77 5.67 9.65 -3.06
N TYR A 78 6.91 9.20 -3.18
CA TYR A 78 7.26 7.78 -3.12
C TYR A 78 7.82 7.39 -1.75
N ALA A 79 7.47 6.19 -1.29
CA ALA A 79 8.11 5.50 -0.18
C ALA A 79 8.25 4.01 -0.52
N ASP A 80 9.50 3.52 -0.48
CA ASP A 80 9.83 2.11 -0.75
C ASP A 80 9.64 1.27 0.52
N ASN A 81 8.69 0.34 0.50
CA ASN A 81 8.50 -0.61 1.60
C ASN A 81 9.45 -1.82 1.52
N GLY A 82 10.23 -1.94 0.42
CA GLY A 82 11.26 -2.95 0.25
C GLY A 82 10.77 -4.39 0.20
N SER A 83 9.49 -4.66 -0.03
CA SER A 83 8.85 -5.98 0.11
C SER A 83 8.94 -6.55 1.54
N ASP A 84 9.25 -5.72 2.54
CA ASP A 84 9.58 -6.12 3.90
C ASP A 84 8.51 -5.60 4.88
N PRO A 85 7.74 -6.48 5.54
CA PRO A 85 6.71 -6.07 6.48
C PRO A 85 7.28 -5.32 7.71
N ALA A 86 8.56 -5.51 8.04
CA ALA A 86 9.20 -4.75 9.12
C ALA A 86 9.49 -3.29 8.71
N LYS A 87 9.70 -3.01 7.42
CA LYS A 87 9.90 -1.66 6.89
C LYS A 87 8.60 -0.95 6.53
N ALA A 88 7.57 -1.70 6.19
CA ALA A 88 6.31 -1.15 5.70
C ALA A 88 5.69 -0.08 6.61
N PRO A 89 5.63 -0.21 7.96
CA PRO A 89 5.13 0.85 8.83
C PRO A 89 5.94 2.15 8.75
N THR A 90 7.28 2.04 8.62
CA THR A 90 8.16 3.22 8.48
C THR A 90 7.93 3.94 7.16
N ALA A 91 7.81 3.21 6.06
CA ALA A 91 7.51 3.77 4.74
C ALA A 91 6.12 4.43 4.72
N ALA A 92 5.12 3.82 5.38
CA ALA A 92 3.79 4.41 5.53
C ALA A 92 3.83 5.71 6.35
N ALA A 93 4.55 5.74 7.48
CA ALA A 93 4.73 6.93 8.30
C ALA A 93 5.48 8.06 7.56
N GLU A 94 6.43 7.71 6.70
CA GLU A 94 7.10 8.68 5.83
C GLU A 94 6.12 9.39 4.90
N LEU A 95 5.20 8.67 4.25
CA LEU A 95 4.17 9.27 3.41
C LEU A 95 3.22 10.17 4.20
N VAL A 96 2.77 9.71 5.36
CA VAL A 96 1.93 10.52 6.26
C VAL A 96 2.64 11.82 6.65
N SER A 97 3.93 11.77 6.97
CA SER A 97 4.72 12.96 7.34
C SER A 97 4.91 13.98 6.20
N LYS A 98 4.65 13.57 4.96
CA LYS A 98 4.72 14.41 3.76
C LYS A 98 3.35 15.00 3.36
N ASP A 99 2.36 14.91 4.23
CA ASP A 99 1.00 15.45 4.04
C ASP A 99 0.35 14.96 2.72
N VAL A 100 0.45 13.66 2.44
CA VAL A 100 -0.23 13.06 1.28
C VAL A 100 -1.74 13.00 1.52
N SER A 101 -2.52 13.31 0.49
CA SER A 101 -4.00 13.32 0.56
C SER A 101 -4.61 11.93 0.40
N VAL A 102 -3.93 11.04 -0.30
CA VAL A 102 -4.32 9.65 -0.56
C VAL A 102 -3.07 8.84 -0.85
N VAL A 103 -3.12 7.55 -0.58
CA VAL A 103 -2.03 6.61 -0.88
C VAL A 103 -2.51 5.57 -1.90
N LEU A 104 -1.67 5.26 -2.88
CA LEU A 104 -1.82 4.14 -3.82
C LEU A 104 -0.78 3.06 -3.49
N GLY A 105 -1.20 1.79 -3.54
CA GLY A 105 -0.34 0.63 -3.26
C GLY A 105 -0.89 -0.20 -2.10
N SER A 106 -0.25 -1.30 -1.82
CA SER A 106 1.02 -1.81 -2.30
C SER A 106 0.82 -3.06 -3.17
N TYR A 107 1.82 -3.36 -4.00
CA TYR A 107 2.00 -4.72 -4.51
C TYR A 107 2.43 -5.63 -3.35
N GLY A 108 1.62 -6.65 -3.08
CA GLY A 108 1.86 -7.59 -1.98
C GLY A 108 1.01 -7.33 -0.74
N SER A 109 0.30 -8.39 -0.32
CA SER A 109 -0.64 -8.33 0.81
C SER A 109 0.07 -8.16 2.16
N THR A 110 1.21 -8.83 2.35
CA THR A 110 1.96 -8.83 3.61
C THR A 110 2.41 -7.42 4.02
N VAL A 111 2.98 -6.64 3.09
CA VAL A 111 3.39 -5.26 3.35
C VAL A 111 2.20 -4.31 3.49
N SER A 112 1.10 -4.57 2.76
CA SER A 112 -0.15 -3.80 2.89
C SER A 112 -0.80 -3.99 4.26
N LEU A 113 -0.80 -5.22 4.79
CA LEU A 113 -1.28 -5.52 6.15
C LEU A 113 -0.43 -4.84 7.22
N ALA A 114 0.90 -4.81 7.03
CA ALA A 114 1.81 -4.20 7.98
C ALA A 114 1.76 -2.67 7.97
N GLY A 115 1.69 -2.04 6.80
CA GLY A 115 1.67 -0.57 6.66
C GLY A 115 0.28 0.06 6.79
N GLY A 116 -0.77 -0.68 6.45
CA GLY A 116 -2.15 -0.19 6.41
C GLY A 116 -2.67 0.45 7.70
N PRO A 117 -2.40 -0.08 8.90
CA PRO A 117 -2.80 0.54 10.16
C PRO A 117 -2.31 1.97 10.33
N VAL A 118 -1.11 2.30 9.85
CA VAL A 118 -0.54 3.65 9.95
C VAL A 118 -1.39 4.66 9.17
N PHE A 119 -1.87 4.30 7.98
CA PHE A 119 -2.78 5.15 7.21
C PHE A 119 -4.14 5.30 7.89
N GLY A 120 -4.68 4.20 8.45
CA GLY A 120 -5.93 4.23 9.20
C GLY A 120 -5.88 5.14 10.43
N GLU A 121 -4.81 5.06 11.23
CA GLU A 121 -4.59 5.91 12.40
C GLU A 121 -4.41 7.39 12.03
N ALA A 122 -3.76 7.66 10.90
CA ALA A 122 -3.57 9.01 10.39
C ALA A 122 -4.80 9.59 9.68
N GLY A 123 -5.85 8.77 9.41
CA GLY A 123 -7.01 9.18 8.64
C GLY A 123 -6.72 9.45 7.16
N VAL A 124 -5.65 8.86 6.62
CA VAL A 124 -5.25 8.99 5.21
C VAL A 124 -5.82 7.80 4.41
N PRO A 125 -6.68 8.04 3.41
CA PRO A 125 -7.20 6.97 2.57
C PRO A 125 -6.09 6.26 1.80
N ALA A 126 -6.11 4.93 1.78
CA ALA A 126 -5.22 4.10 0.96
C ALA A 126 -6.02 3.23 0.00
N ILE A 127 -5.55 3.09 -1.24
CA ILE A 127 -6.18 2.30 -2.28
C ILE A 127 -5.21 1.21 -2.75
N GLY A 128 -5.48 -0.02 -2.37
CA GLY A 128 -4.72 -1.19 -2.79
C GLY A 128 -4.92 -1.49 -4.28
N VAL A 129 -3.82 -1.68 -4.98
CA VAL A 129 -3.80 -1.92 -6.44
C VAL A 129 -3.69 -3.42 -6.72
N GLY A 130 -2.70 -4.12 -6.14
CA GLY A 130 -2.48 -5.55 -6.33
C GLY A 130 -2.54 -6.41 -5.06
N CYS A 131 -2.94 -5.85 -3.92
CA CYS A 131 -3.02 -6.56 -2.64
C CYS A 131 -4.39 -7.20 -2.43
N THR A 132 -4.49 -8.48 -2.70
CA THR A 132 -5.77 -9.23 -2.85
C THR A 132 -6.31 -9.86 -1.56
N ASN A 133 -5.52 -9.94 -0.48
CA ASN A 133 -5.97 -10.54 0.78
C ASN A 133 -7.10 -9.71 1.43
N PRO A 134 -8.26 -10.32 1.74
CA PRO A 134 -9.40 -9.63 2.36
C PRO A 134 -9.08 -8.93 3.68
N GLN A 135 -8.12 -9.43 4.44
CA GLN A 135 -7.77 -8.90 5.76
C GLN A 135 -7.23 -7.46 5.70
N ILE A 136 -6.70 -7.01 4.55
CA ILE A 136 -6.16 -5.65 4.37
C ILE A 136 -7.20 -4.58 4.64
N THR A 137 -8.45 -4.81 4.21
CA THR A 137 -9.55 -3.86 4.42
C THR A 137 -10.45 -4.24 5.60
N ALA A 138 -10.29 -5.45 6.16
CA ALA A 138 -11.06 -5.88 7.31
C ALA A 138 -10.69 -5.06 8.56
N GLY A 139 -11.65 -4.30 9.09
CA GLY A 139 -11.44 -3.46 10.27
C GLY A 139 -10.67 -2.15 10.02
N ASN A 140 -10.24 -1.87 8.79
CA ASN A 140 -9.61 -0.60 8.42
C ASN A 140 -10.52 0.20 7.47
N GLY A 141 -11.24 1.18 8.01
CA GLY A 141 -12.16 2.03 7.25
C GLY A 141 -11.49 3.01 6.28
N TYR A 142 -10.17 3.11 6.31
CA TYR A 142 -9.36 3.96 5.43
C TYR A 142 -8.63 3.19 4.33
N TYR A 143 -8.68 1.84 4.33
CA TYR A 143 -8.05 1.05 3.27
C TYR A 143 -9.10 0.50 2.32
N PHE A 144 -9.00 0.88 1.06
CA PHE A 144 -9.85 0.47 -0.05
C PHE A 144 -9.05 -0.37 -1.04
N ARG A 145 -9.69 -0.96 -2.04
CA ARG A 145 -8.98 -1.68 -3.12
C ARG A 145 -9.75 -1.62 -4.44
N ILE A 146 -9.02 -1.81 -5.53
CA ILE A 146 -9.58 -1.91 -6.89
C ILE A 146 -9.33 -3.28 -7.52
N CYS A 147 -8.56 -4.16 -6.88
CA CYS A 147 -8.33 -5.54 -7.34
C CYS A 147 -9.40 -6.50 -6.82
N PHE A 148 -9.45 -7.70 -7.42
CA PHE A 148 -10.24 -8.82 -6.92
C PHE A 148 -9.70 -9.35 -5.59
N LEU A 149 -10.44 -10.30 -4.98
CA LEU A 149 -10.11 -10.87 -3.68
C LEU A 149 -9.64 -12.33 -3.81
N ASP A 150 -8.77 -12.76 -2.90
CA ASP A 150 -8.26 -14.13 -2.83
C ASP A 150 -9.34 -15.21 -2.77
N PRO A 151 -10.52 -15.05 -2.11
CA PRO A 151 -11.60 -16.03 -2.16
C PRO A 151 -12.05 -16.33 -3.60
N PHE A 152 -12.16 -15.32 -4.46
CA PHE A 152 -12.47 -15.51 -5.86
C PHE A 152 -11.34 -16.24 -6.59
N GLN A 153 -10.09 -15.83 -6.37
CA GLN A 153 -8.92 -16.45 -6.98
C GLN A 153 -8.78 -17.92 -6.56
N GLY A 154 -8.91 -18.22 -5.27
CA GLY A 154 -8.86 -19.58 -4.74
C GLY A 154 -9.92 -20.48 -5.36
N THR A 155 -11.16 -19.98 -5.47
CA THR A 155 -12.26 -20.70 -6.12
C THR A 155 -11.99 -20.98 -7.60
N VAL A 156 -11.48 -19.99 -8.33
CA VAL A 156 -11.12 -20.15 -9.75
C VAL A 156 -10.03 -21.21 -9.93
N LEU A 157 -9.00 -21.18 -9.09
CA LEU A 157 -7.90 -22.15 -9.14
C LEU A 157 -8.38 -23.57 -8.82
N ALA A 158 -9.22 -23.74 -7.80
CA ALA A 158 -9.79 -25.03 -7.43
C ALA A 158 -10.65 -25.62 -8.56
N ASN A 159 -11.56 -24.81 -9.12
CA ASN A 159 -12.38 -25.23 -10.26
C ASN A 159 -11.53 -25.60 -11.47
N PHE A 160 -10.50 -24.81 -11.77
CA PHE A 160 -9.59 -25.09 -12.88
C PHE A 160 -8.85 -26.43 -12.70
N ALA A 161 -8.35 -26.71 -11.49
CA ALA A 161 -7.69 -27.96 -11.18
C ALA A 161 -8.63 -29.15 -11.37
N GLN A 162 -9.87 -29.05 -10.89
CA GLN A 162 -10.87 -30.11 -10.97
C GLN A 162 -11.38 -30.31 -12.40
N GLU A 163 -11.76 -29.23 -13.08
CA GLU A 163 -12.36 -29.32 -14.43
C GLU A 163 -11.34 -29.70 -15.50
N LYS A 164 -10.11 -29.14 -15.41
CA LYS A 164 -9.10 -29.33 -16.44
C LYS A 164 -8.28 -30.60 -16.26
N PHE A 165 -7.98 -30.96 -15.00
CA PHE A 165 -7.11 -32.09 -14.67
C PHE A 165 -7.86 -33.24 -13.98
N SER A 166 -9.12 -33.05 -13.62
CA SER A 166 -9.88 -33.99 -12.80
C SER A 166 -9.20 -34.28 -11.45
N ALA A 167 -8.46 -33.27 -10.95
CA ALA A 167 -7.65 -33.41 -9.76
C ALA A 167 -8.48 -33.76 -8.53
N LYS A 168 -7.96 -34.70 -7.73
CA LYS A 168 -8.52 -35.16 -6.46
C LYS A 168 -7.59 -34.93 -5.29
N LYS A 169 -6.30 -34.72 -5.56
CA LYS A 169 -5.31 -34.41 -4.56
C LYS A 169 -4.41 -33.29 -5.04
N ALA A 170 -4.38 -32.19 -4.30
CA ALA A 170 -3.55 -31.03 -4.58
C ALA A 170 -2.42 -30.90 -3.55
N TYR A 171 -1.25 -30.51 -4.00
CA TYR A 171 -0.14 -30.10 -3.14
C TYR A 171 0.07 -28.60 -3.28
N CYS A 172 -0.18 -27.86 -2.20
CA CYS A 172 -0.06 -26.41 -2.16
C CYS A 172 1.23 -26.02 -1.45
N LEU A 173 2.04 -25.20 -2.11
CA LEU A 173 3.33 -24.75 -1.60
C LEU A 173 3.35 -23.21 -1.52
N GLY A 174 3.56 -22.64 -0.36
CA GLY A 174 3.61 -21.20 -0.11
C GLY A 174 4.87 -20.76 0.62
N GLU A 175 5.23 -19.50 0.51
CA GLU A 175 6.33 -18.92 1.25
C GLU A 175 5.97 -18.76 2.73
N LEU A 176 6.88 -19.15 3.61
CA LEU A 176 6.69 -19.04 5.06
C LEU A 176 6.57 -17.57 5.49
N GLY A 177 5.47 -17.23 6.17
CA GLY A 177 5.21 -15.87 6.63
C GLY A 177 4.64 -14.93 5.55
N ASN A 178 4.35 -15.44 4.36
CA ASN A 178 3.70 -14.67 3.30
C ASN A 178 2.16 -14.75 3.46
N GLU A 179 1.54 -13.64 3.85
CA GLU A 179 0.10 -13.57 4.12
C GLU A 179 -0.77 -13.76 2.86
N TYR A 180 -0.24 -13.43 1.68
CA TYR A 180 -0.92 -13.70 0.42
C TYR A 180 -0.97 -15.20 0.14
N ASP A 181 0.19 -15.88 0.19
CA ASP A 181 0.29 -17.30 -0.10
C ASP A 181 -0.60 -18.14 0.83
N GLN A 182 -0.50 -17.87 2.14
CA GLN A 182 -1.29 -18.59 3.14
C GLN A 182 -2.79 -18.34 2.98
N GLY A 183 -3.18 -17.10 2.72
CA GLY A 183 -4.56 -16.74 2.46
C GLY A 183 -5.12 -17.45 1.24
N LEU A 184 -4.40 -17.39 0.12
CA LEU A 184 -4.81 -18.00 -1.14
C LEU A 184 -4.91 -19.53 -1.04
N ILE A 185 -3.94 -20.19 -0.42
CA ILE A 185 -3.96 -21.65 -0.17
C ILE A 185 -5.20 -22.04 0.65
N ASN A 186 -5.53 -21.28 1.70
CA ASN A 186 -6.71 -21.57 2.50
C ASN A 186 -8.01 -21.41 1.70
N TYR A 187 -8.12 -20.40 0.82
CA TYR A 187 -9.31 -20.26 -0.03
C TYR A 187 -9.39 -21.28 -1.14
N PHE A 188 -8.24 -21.71 -1.68
CA PHE A 188 -8.18 -22.86 -2.59
C PHE A 188 -8.69 -24.13 -1.91
N GLU A 189 -8.18 -24.46 -0.71
CA GLU A 189 -8.58 -25.63 0.07
C GLU A 189 -10.09 -25.62 0.37
N GLN A 190 -10.66 -24.47 0.71
CA GLN A 190 -12.11 -24.35 0.97
C GLN A 190 -12.97 -24.62 -0.26
N ALA A 191 -12.45 -24.38 -1.46
CA ALA A 191 -13.17 -24.55 -2.71
C ALA A 191 -12.88 -25.87 -3.44
N PHE A 192 -11.79 -26.56 -3.08
CA PHE A 192 -11.35 -27.79 -3.73
C PHE A 192 -12.07 -29.00 -3.15
N ASP A 193 -12.76 -29.76 -4.03
CA ASP A 193 -13.45 -31.00 -3.66
C ASP A 193 -12.48 -32.19 -3.74
N GLY A 194 -11.54 -32.25 -2.79
CA GLY A 194 -10.51 -33.25 -2.73
C GLY A 194 -9.61 -33.09 -1.51
N THR A 195 -8.44 -33.73 -1.53
CA THR A 195 -7.45 -33.63 -0.48
C THR A 195 -6.44 -32.53 -0.82
N VAL A 196 -6.12 -31.66 0.12
CA VAL A 196 -5.08 -30.63 -0.03
C VAL A 196 -3.97 -30.89 0.98
N GLU A 197 -2.78 -31.19 0.48
CA GLU A 197 -1.55 -31.21 1.25
C GLU A 197 -0.89 -29.83 1.19
N LYS A 198 -0.47 -29.30 2.33
CA LYS A 198 0.13 -27.97 2.42
C LYS A 198 1.55 -28.02 2.95
N ASP A 199 2.43 -27.26 2.32
CA ASP A 199 3.79 -27.11 2.78
C ASP A 199 4.26 -25.64 2.60
N SER A 200 5.37 -25.30 3.22
CA SER A 200 5.92 -23.95 3.10
C SER A 200 7.45 -23.99 2.95
N PHE A 201 7.96 -23.00 2.21
CA PHE A 201 9.40 -22.83 2.00
C PHE A 201 9.87 -21.51 2.60
N PRO A 202 11.14 -21.45 3.08
CA PRO A 202 11.73 -20.20 3.54
C PRO A 202 11.93 -19.18 2.42
N THR A 203 11.84 -17.90 2.74
CA THR A 203 12.24 -16.80 1.84
C THR A 203 13.62 -17.05 1.23
N ASN A 204 13.81 -16.69 -0.02
CA ASN A 204 15.03 -16.92 -0.81
C ASN A 204 15.35 -18.39 -1.12
N THR A 205 14.40 -19.31 -1.02
CA THR A 205 14.57 -20.66 -1.51
C THR A 205 14.76 -20.65 -3.03
N SER A 206 15.83 -21.27 -3.50
CA SER A 206 16.16 -21.40 -4.93
C SER A 206 16.09 -22.82 -5.45
N ASP A 207 16.09 -23.80 -4.55
CA ASP A 207 15.97 -25.24 -4.89
C ASP A 207 14.68 -25.81 -4.28
N PHE A 208 13.75 -26.14 -5.15
CA PHE A 208 12.45 -26.71 -4.79
C PHE A 208 12.40 -28.23 -4.96
N THR A 209 13.51 -28.89 -5.26
CA THR A 209 13.57 -30.33 -5.52
C THR A 209 12.93 -31.18 -4.41
N THR A 210 13.18 -30.83 -3.16
CA THR A 210 12.61 -31.54 -1.98
C THR A 210 11.09 -31.43 -1.95
N TYR A 211 10.55 -30.27 -2.20
CA TYR A 211 9.09 -30.01 -2.21
C TYR A 211 8.42 -30.72 -3.39
N LEU A 212 9.04 -30.68 -4.59
CA LEU A 212 8.53 -31.38 -5.76
C LEU A 212 8.55 -32.90 -5.56
N ASN A 213 9.62 -33.46 -4.98
CA ASN A 213 9.66 -34.87 -4.65
C ASN A 213 8.60 -35.25 -3.61
N LYS A 214 8.31 -34.37 -2.66
CA LYS A 214 7.24 -34.59 -1.69
C LYS A 214 5.87 -34.62 -2.37
N ALA A 215 5.59 -33.66 -3.27
CA ALA A 215 4.35 -33.63 -4.03
C ALA A 215 4.13 -34.94 -4.84
N VAL A 216 5.20 -35.44 -5.49
CA VAL A 216 5.17 -36.72 -6.22
C VAL A 216 4.95 -37.90 -5.28
N ASN A 217 5.61 -37.94 -4.13
CA ASN A 217 5.47 -39.04 -3.15
C ASN A 217 4.10 -39.05 -2.48
N GLU A 218 3.43 -37.91 -2.43
CA GLU A 218 2.07 -37.75 -1.91
C GLU A 218 1.01 -38.08 -3.01
N ASP A 219 1.41 -38.48 -4.21
CA ASP A 219 0.54 -38.73 -5.35
C ASP A 219 -0.40 -37.53 -5.65
N ALA A 220 0.14 -36.31 -5.61
CA ALA A 220 -0.58 -35.12 -6.04
C ALA A 220 -0.78 -35.12 -7.56
N ASP A 221 -2.00 -34.73 -8.00
CA ASP A 221 -2.45 -34.75 -9.41
C ASP A 221 -1.80 -33.63 -10.28
#